data_d21b6000d559de0b72e37a933c2c0a47
#
_entry.id   d21b6000d559de0b72e37a933c2c0a47
#
_cell.length_a   1.000
_cell.length_b   1.000
_cell.length_c   1.000
_cell.angle_alpha   90.00
_cell.angle_beta   90.00
_cell.angle_gamma   90.00
#
_symmetry.space_group_name_H-M   'P 1'
#
loop_
_entity.id
_entity.type
_entity.pdbx_description
1 polymer ?
#
loop_
_entity_poly.entity_id
_entity_poly.type
_entity_poly.pdbx_seq_one_letter_code
_entity_poly.pdbx_strand_id
1 'polypeptide(L)'
;MKIVLLPFLYLILSSTICFELPGDQKFEPPTPHINAPKGAFAKTVLLPGDPKRARYIAEKFLQDAKLVNDIRGVQGYTGYYKGVRVSVMASGMGMPSMGIYSYELFNAYDVDNIIRIGSIGAIREDINLRDIIVALSASTNSNYASNFNINGIISGSASYKLIKKVDEVVEKMGLQNKVKFGQILSSDTFYTDEKENDLKWAKMGVMGVEMEGYSLYLNAARAGKNALVLTTVSDHLIRKEYLTGEERQYSFDEMVIVALETAAELN
;
A
#
# COMPACT_ATOMS: atom_id res chain seq x y z
N MET A 1 -1.88 -14.14 -70.02
CA MET A 1 -1.84 -13.02 -69.03
C MET A 1 -1.82 -13.63 -67.66
N LYS A 2 -0.62 -13.77 -67.05
CA LYS A 2 -0.45 -14.38 -65.73
C LYS A 2 -0.46 -13.28 -64.67
N ILE A 3 -1.44 -13.33 -63.79
CA ILE A 3 -1.54 -12.43 -62.64
C ILE A 3 -0.67 -13.03 -61.51
N VAL A 4 0.39 -12.32 -61.12
CA VAL A 4 1.22 -12.66 -59.99
C VAL A 4 0.62 -11.96 -58.77
N LEU A 5 0.10 -12.76 -57.82
CA LEU A 5 -0.28 -12.26 -56.49
C LEU A 5 0.97 -12.15 -55.61
N LEU A 6 1.32 -10.94 -55.18
CA LEU A 6 2.27 -10.71 -54.11
C LEU A 6 1.55 -10.89 -52.75
N PRO A 7 2.16 -11.59 -51.78
CA PRO A 7 1.60 -11.64 -50.43
C PRO A 7 1.94 -10.34 -49.67
N PHE A 8 0.92 -9.62 -49.23
CA PHE A 8 1.05 -8.51 -48.29
C PHE A 8 1.42 -9.08 -46.94
N LEU A 9 2.66 -8.87 -46.51
CA LEU A 9 3.15 -9.13 -45.17
C LEU A 9 2.64 -8.01 -44.26
N TYR A 10 1.59 -8.27 -43.47
CA TYR A 10 1.14 -7.38 -42.38
C TYR A 10 2.15 -7.43 -41.25
N LEU A 11 3.03 -6.43 -41.21
CA LEU A 11 3.83 -6.13 -40.00
C LEU A 11 2.88 -5.49 -38.98
N ILE A 12 2.40 -6.27 -38.02
CA ILE A 12 1.71 -5.73 -36.84
C ILE A 12 2.79 -5.17 -35.93
N LEU A 13 3.12 -3.89 -36.08
CA LEU A 13 3.81 -3.10 -35.10
C LEU A 13 2.81 -2.87 -33.95
N SER A 14 2.91 -3.64 -32.86
CA SER A 14 2.25 -3.33 -31.60
C SER A 14 2.96 -2.13 -30.98
N SER A 15 2.69 -0.94 -31.49
CA SER A 15 2.97 0.29 -30.76
C SER A 15 1.96 0.37 -29.63
N THR A 16 2.38 0.02 -28.42
CA THR A 16 1.66 0.40 -27.21
C THR A 16 1.63 1.93 -27.19
N ILE A 17 0.53 2.52 -27.64
CA ILE A 17 0.30 3.95 -27.53
C ILE A 17 0.09 4.21 -26.02
N CYS A 18 1.17 4.58 -25.31
CA CYS A 18 1.05 5.22 -24.01
C CYS A 18 0.38 6.58 -24.23
N PHE A 19 -0.88 6.71 -23.91
CA PHE A 19 -1.53 8.01 -23.77
C PHE A 19 -0.88 8.73 -22.59
N GLU A 20 0.06 9.64 -22.86
CA GLU A 20 0.51 10.61 -21.85
C GLU A 20 -0.63 11.59 -21.64
N LEU A 21 -1.28 11.52 -20.48
CA LEU A 21 -2.29 12.49 -20.09
C LEU A 21 -1.58 13.84 -19.83
N PRO A 22 -2.14 14.98 -20.30
CA PRO A 22 -1.61 16.30 -19.99
C PRO A 22 -1.62 16.50 -18.47
N GLY A 23 -0.44 16.68 -17.86
CA GLY A 23 -0.29 16.89 -16.41
C GLY A 23 0.57 15.87 -15.68
N ASP A 24 1.05 14.81 -16.33
CA ASP A 24 2.01 13.89 -15.71
C ASP A 24 3.40 14.53 -15.73
N GLN A 25 3.69 15.34 -14.70
CA GLN A 25 5.06 15.81 -14.45
C GLN A 25 5.92 14.59 -14.11
N LYS A 26 6.84 14.24 -15.00
CA LYS A 26 7.90 13.27 -14.69
C LYS A 26 8.89 13.98 -13.76
N PHE A 27 8.87 13.59 -12.49
CA PHE A 27 9.89 14.01 -11.55
C PHE A 27 11.11 13.09 -11.69
N GLU A 28 12.29 13.68 -11.82
CA GLU A 28 13.55 12.94 -11.68
C GLU A 28 14.02 13.01 -10.23
N PRO A 29 14.58 11.93 -9.66
CA PRO A 29 15.21 11.96 -8.36
C PRO A 29 16.40 12.96 -8.29
N PRO A 30 16.56 13.69 -7.16
CA PRO A 30 15.71 13.70 -5.98
C PRO A 30 14.40 14.48 -6.19
N THR A 31 13.33 14.03 -5.52
CA THR A 31 12.02 14.70 -5.56
C THR A 31 11.87 15.68 -4.37
N PRO A 32 10.80 16.51 -4.33
CA PRO A 32 10.62 17.47 -3.24
C PRO A 32 10.50 16.85 -1.83
N HIS A 33 10.07 15.58 -1.73
CA HIS A 33 9.84 14.93 -0.44
C HIS A 33 10.73 13.69 -0.21
N ILE A 34 11.50 13.28 -1.22
CA ILE A 34 12.43 12.16 -1.14
C ILE A 34 13.77 12.58 -1.75
N ASN A 35 14.83 12.66 -0.95
CA ASN A 35 16.16 13.08 -1.42
C ASN A 35 17.08 11.91 -1.86
N ALA A 36 16.52 10.71 -1.95
CA ALA A 36 17.24 9.55 -2.41
C ALA A 36 17.69 9.69 -3.87
N PRO A 37 18.87 9.19 -4.25
CA PRO A 37 19.28 9.14 -5.66
C PRO A 37 18.45 8.10 -6.44
N LYS A 38 18.48 8.23 -7.77
CA LYS A 38 17.86 7.23 -8.67
C LYS A 38 18.37 5.81 -8.36
N GLY A 39 17.47 4.84 -8.31
CA GLY A 39 17.81 3.45 -8.00
C GLY A 39 18.05 3.15 -6.52
N ALA A 40 17.88 4.13 -5.61
CA ALA A 40 18.04 3.91 -4.17
C ALA A 40 16.98 2.96 -3.61
N PHE A 41 15.76 2.99 -4.12
CA PHE A 41 14.68 2.10 -3.67
C PHE A 41 14.67 0.77 -4.42
N ALA A 42 14.18 -0.27 -3.75
CA ALA A 42 13.87 -1.57 -4.36
C ALA A 42 12.56 -1.49 -5.16
N LYS A 43 12.30 -2.52 -5.97
CA LYS A 43 11.03 -2.64 -6.73
C LYS A 43 9.80 -2.80 -5.83
N THR A 44 9.99 -3.34 -4.62
CA THR A 44 8.95 -3.49 -3.60
C THR A 44 9.31 -2.66 -2.37
N VAL A 45 8.37 -1.80 -1.94
CA VAL A 45 8.50 -0.93 -0.77
C VAL A 45 7.42 -1.27 0.25
N LEU A 46 7.82 -1.55 1.50
CA LEU A 46 6.92 -1.59 2.64
C LEU A 46 6.73 -0.17 3.18
N LEU A 47 5.48 0.25 3.36
CA LEU A 47 5.16 1.65 3.66
C LEU A 47 4.36 1.78 4.98
N PRO A 48 5.03 1.74 6.16
CA PRO A 48 4.41 2.09 7.44
C PRO A 48 4.12 3.60 7.53
N GLY A 49 3.12 4.00 8.33
CA GLY A 49 2.87 5.42 8.61
C GLY A 49 3.97 6.05 9.46
N ASP A 50 4.45 5.34 10.47
CA ASP A 50 5.36 5.80 11.53
C ASP A 50 6.85 5.67 11.12
N PRO A 51 7.65 6.76 11.14
CA PRO A 51 9.09 6.70 10.86
C PRO A 51 9.88 5.79 11.81
N LYS A 52 9.50 5.72 13.08
CA LYS A 52 10.16 4.82 14.04
C LYS A 52 9.90 3.36 13.71
N ARG A 53 8.69 3.03 13.22
CA ARG A 53 8.38 1.68 12.72
C ARG A 53 9.19 1.37 11.47
N ALA A 54 9.36 2.32 10.53
CA ALA A 54 10.21 2.12 9.36
C ALA A 54 11.66 1.78 9.76
N ARG A 55 12.23 2.53 10.71
CA ARG A 55 13.56 2.25 11.27
C ARG A 55 13.61 0.87 11.93
N TYR A 56 12.68 0.57 12.83
CA TYR A 56 12.61 -0.71 13.54
C TYR A 56 12.59 -1.90 12.58
N ILE A 57 11.79 -1.83 11.52
CA ILE A 57 11.71 -2.89 10.52
C ILE A 57 13.03 -3.03 9.77
N ALA A 58 13.65 -1.93 9.37
CA ALA A 58 14.94 -1.94 8.69
C ALA A 58 16.04 -2.56 9.56
N GLU A 59 16.14 -2.15 10.82
CA GLU A 59 17.16 -2.62 11.77
C GLU A 59 16.96 -4.09 12.19
N LYS A 60 15.71 -4.53 12.34
CA LYS A 60 15.41 -5.87 12.83
C LYS A 60 15.38 -6.94 11.74
N PHE A 61 14.88 -6.61 10.56
CA PHE A 61 14.53 -7.61 9.55
C PHE A 61 15.36 -7.54 8.27
N LEU A 62 15.99 -6.39 7.96
CA LEU A 62 16.77 -6.26 6.74
C LEU A 62 18.26 -6.42 6.99
N GLN A 63 18.93 -7.18 6.15
CA GLN A 63 20.38 -7.25 6.08
C GLN A 63 20.92 -6.06 5.31
N ASP A 64 22.08 -5.52 5.72
CA ASP A 64 22.75 -4.39 5.07
C ASP A 64 21.85 -3.15 4.83
N ALA A 65 20.91 -2.89 5.74
CA ALA A 65 19.98 -1.79 5.64
C ALA A 65 20.70 -0.44 5.63
N LYS A 66 20.43 0.38 4.62
CA LYS A 66 21.00 1.73 4.46
C LYS A 66 19.89 2.76 4.48
N LEU A 67 20.05 3.83 5.23
CA LEU A 67 19.18 5.00 5.20
C LEU A 67 19.33 5.67 3.82
N VAL A 68 18.25 5.81 3.08
CA VAL A 68 18.22 6.41 1.73
C VAL A 68 17.40 7.69 1.67
N ASN A 69 16.55 7.95 2.68
CA ASN A 69 15.78 9.19 2.81
C ASN A 69 15.61 9.57 4.28
N ASP A 70 15.72 10.87 4.59
CA ASP A 70 15.41 11.45 5.91
C ASP A 70 14.81 12.86 5.81
N ILE A 71 14.32 13.24 4.62
CA ILE A 71 13.65 14.52 4.42
C ILE A 71 12.39 14.56 5.29
N ARG A 72 12.19 15.66 6.04
CA ARG A 72 11.08 15.89 6.97
C ARG A 72 10.94 14.81 8.06
N GLY A 73 12.01 14.05 8.35
CA GLY A 73 11.98 12.93 9.28
C GLY A 73 11.24 11.70 8.74
N VAL A 74 10.86 11.69 7.47
CA VAL A 74 10.22 10.55 6.81
C VAL A 74 11.31 9.60 6.33
N GLN A 75 11.73 8.72 7.25
CA GLN A 75 12.87 7.84 7.04
C GLN A 75 12.54 6.71 6.06
N GLY A 76 13.46 6.49 5.13
CA GLY A 76 13.43 5.39 4.17
C GLY A 76 14.74 4.60 4.17
N TYR A 77 14.64 3.30 4.11
CA TYR A 77 15.75 2.35 4.16
C TYR A 77 15.66 1.35 3.02
N THR A 78 16.80 0.91 2.54
CA THR A 78 16.89 -0.21 1.56
C THR A 78 17.92 -1.21 2.04
N GLY A 79 17.56 -2.47 2.01
CA GLY A 79 18.39 -3.61 2.41
C GLY A 79 17.94 -4.90 1.75
N TYR A 80 18.27 -6.02 2.37
CA TYR A 80 17.93 -7.33 1.84
C TYR A 80 17.17 -8.18 2.86
N TYR A 81 16.12 -8.85 2.39
CA TYR A 81 15.40 -9.87 3.13
C TYR A 81 15.49 -11.20 2.37
N LYS A 82 16.07 -12.23 3.00
CA LYS A 82 16.33 -13.53 2.34
C LYS A 82 17.02 -13.41 0.97
N GLY A 83 17.97 -12.48 0.85
CA GLY A 83 18.70 -12.21 -0.39
C GLY A 83 17.96 -11.37 -1.43
N VAL A 84 16.70 -11.01 -1.20
CA VAL A 84 15.90 -10.16 -2.07
C VAL A 84 15.98 -8.70 -1.59
N ARG A 85 16.20 -7.77 -2.52
CA ARG A 85 16.25 -6.33 -2.21
C ARG A 85 14.86 -5.79 -1.90
N VAL A 86 14.70 -5.21 -0.71
CA VAL A 86 13.44 -4.63 -0.22
C VAL A 86 13.71 -3.25 0.38
N SER A 87 12.78 -2.33 0.21
CA SER A 87 12.82 -1.03 0.88
C SER A 87 11.69 -0.91 1.90
N VAL A 88 11.95 -0.13 2.95
CA VAL A 88 10.96 0.26 3.96
C VAL A 88 11.04 1.77 4.11
N MET A 89 9.91 2.47 3.99
CA MET A 89 9.87 3.93 4.12
C MET A 89 8.60 4.35 4.84
N ALA A 90 8.67 5.38 5.67
CA ALA A 90 7.47 5.94 6.28
C ALA A 90 6.62 6.70 5.26
N SER A 91 5.31 6.77 5.51
CA SER A 91 4.37 7.56 4.70
C SER A 91 3.79 8.78 5.42
N GLY A 92 3.99 8.88 6.75
CA GLY A 92 3.17 9.75 7.58
C GLY A 92 1.75 9.22 7.72
N MET A 93 0.82 10.05 8.14
CA MET A 93 -0.59 9.72 8.36
C MET A 93 -1.50 10.49 7.41
N GLY A 94 -2.61 9.84 7.03
CA GLY A 94 -3.66 10.41 6.21
C GLY A 94 -3.41 10.32 4.70
N MET A 95 -4.50 10.35 3.95
CA MET A 95 -4.48 10.21 2.49
C MET A 95 -3.62 11.26 1.78
N PRO A 96 -3.57 12.54 2.18
CA PRO A 96 -2.69 13.52 1.52
C PRO A 96 -1.21 13.15 1.65
N SER A 97 -0.76 12.69 2.82
CA SER A 97 0.62 12.27 3.04
C SER A 97 0.96 11.01 2.26
N MET A 98 0.15 9.97 2.36
CA MET A 98 0.28 8.75 1.56
C MET A 98 0.29 9.07 0.06
N GLY A 99 -0.57 10.01 -0.36
CA GLY A 99 -0.66 10.46 -1.74
C GLY A 99 0.65 11.01 -2.29
N ILE A 100 1.37 11.83 -1.49
CA ILE A 100 2.67 12.39 -1.87
C ILE A 100 3.70 11.27 -2.06
N TYR A 101 3.94 10.48 -1.02
CA TYR A 101 5.02 9.50 -1.03
C TYR A 101 4.79 8.36 -2.02
N SER A 102 3.57 7.83 -2.12
CA SER A 102 3.26 6.80 -3.11
C SER A 102 3.37 7.31 -4.54
N TYR A 103 2.97 8.55 -4.81
CA TYR A 103 3.11 9.16 -6.12
C TYR A 103 4.59 9.27 -6.53
N GLU A 104 5.45 9.83 -5.65
CA GLU A 104 6.87 9.98 -5.94
C GLU A 104 7.57 8.62 -6.10
N LEU A 105 7.29 7.65 -5.24
CA LEU A 105 7.86 6.30 -5.33
C LEU A 105 7.51 5.61 -6.65
N PHE A 106 6.24 5.67 -7.08
CA PHE A 106 5.82 5.04 -8.33
C PHE A 106 6.36 5.76 -9.59
N ASN A 107 6.33 7.09 -9.60
CA ASN A 107 6.56 7.84 -10.82
C ASN A 107 8.01 8.32 -11.00
N ALA A 108 8.79 8.50 -9.90
CA ALA A 108 10.18 8.96 -9.96
C ALA A 108 11.19 7.86 -9.61
N TYR A 109 10.86 6.95 -8.67
CA TYR A 109 11.81 5.98 -8.14
C TYR A 109 11.65 4.57 -8.72
N ASP A 110 10.81 4.40 -9.74
CA ASP A 110 10.61 3.13 -10.46
C ASP A 110 10.21 1.95 -9.53
N VAL A 111 9.44 2.27 -8.49
CA VAL A 111 8.84 1.28 -7.59
C VAL A 111 7.66 0.61 -8.30
N ASP A 112 7.60 -0.70 -8.26
CA ASP A 112 6.54 -1.47 -8.90
C ASP A 112 5.44 -1.91 -7.93
N ASN A 113 5.81 -2.16 -6.67
CA ASN A 113 4.90 -2.65 -5.65
C ASN A 113 5.03 -1.85 -4.37
N ILE A 114 3.93 -1.36 -3.82
CA ILE A 114 3.88 -0.78 -2.47
C ILE A 114 2.95 -1.64 -1.61
N ILE A 115 3.48 -2.14 -0.49
CA ILE A 115 2.71 -2.82 0.54
C ILE A 115 2.66 -1.90 1.75
N ARG A 116 1.51 -1.26 1.99
CA ARG A 116 1.28 -0.53 3.22
C ARG A 116 1.17 -1.51 4.38
N ILE A 117 1.85 -1.21 5.47
CA ILE A 117 1.81 -1.97 6.73
C ILE A 117 1.43 -1.02 7.87
N GLY A 118 0.18 -1.10 8.30
CA GLY A 118 -0.41 -0.13 9.22
C GLY A 118 -1.13 -0.74 10.40
N SER A 119 -1.82 0.12 11.15
CA SER A 119 -2.80 -0.25 12.17
C SER A 119 -4.20 0.09 11.69
N ILE A 120 -5.21 -0.56 12.28
CA ILE A 120 -6.62 -0.38 11.96
C ILE A 120 -7.47 -0.53 13.22
N GLY A 121 -8.53 0.28 13.31
CA GLY A 121 -9.57 0.12 14.31
C GLY A 121 -10.67 -0.81 13.78
N ALA A 122 -10.87 -1.98 14.40
CA ALA A 122 -11.93 -2.92 14.02
C ALA A 122 -13.32 -2.40 14.38
N ILE A 123 -14.28 -2.59 13.47
CA ILE A 123 -15.69 -2.21 13.66
C ILE A 123 -16.65 -3.40 13.50
N ARG A 124 -16.14 -4.65 13.47
CA ARG A 124 -16.92 -5.89 13.41
C ARG A 124 -16.59 -6.78 14.61
N GLU A 125 -17.59 -7.41 15.19
CA GLU A 125 -17.45 -8.26 16.39
C GLU A 125 -16.61 -9.53 16.17
N ASP A 126 -16.55 -10.04 14.94
CA ASP A 126 -15.80 -11.25 14.57
C ASP A 126 -14.30 -11.01 14.35
N ILE A 127 -13.81 -9.80 14.61
CA ILE A 127 -12.42 -9.40 14.47
C ILE A 127 -11.83 -9.13 15.86
N ASN A 128 -10.62 -9.58 16.11
CA ASN A 128 -9.96 -9.44 17.41
C ASN A 128 -8.74 -8.52 17.33
N LEU A 129 -8.33 -7.99 18.48
CA LEU A 129 -7.04 -7.31 18.58
C LEU A 129 -5.92 -8.23 18.08
N ARG A 130 -4.99 -7.66 17.32
CA ARG A 130 -3.86 -8.34 16.69
C ARG A 130 -4.22 -9.25 15.51
N ASP A 131 -5.49 -9.35 15.11
CA ASP A 131 -5.80 -9.91 13.79
C ASP A 131 -5.16 -9.05 12.69
N ILE A 132 -4.83 -9.68 11.58
CA ILE A 132 -4.28 -8.99 10.40
C ILE A 132 -5.40 -8.88 9.36
N ILE A 133 -5.62 -7.68 8.84
CA ILE A 133 -6.57 -7.44 7.76
C ILE A 133 -5.81 -7.18 6.47
N VAL A 134 -6.07 -8.00 5.46
CA VAL A 134 -5.67 -7.80 4.06
C VAL A 134 -6.81 -7.07 3.37
N ALA A 135 -6.61 -5.81 3.02
CA ALA A 135 -7.66 -4.98 2.44
C ALA A 135 -7.80 -5.25 0.94
N LEU A 136 -8.86 -5.97 0.56
CA LEU A 136 -9.22 -6.20 -0.85
C LEU A 136 -9.62 -4.90 -1.54
N SER A 137 -10.27 -4.00 -0.79
CA SER A 137 -10.67 -2.68 -1.24
C SER A 137 -10.74 -1.71 -0.06
N ALA A 138 -10.65 -0.43 -0.36
CA ALA A 138 -10.86 0.65 0.57
C ALA A 138 -12.00 1.55 0.08
N SER A 139 -13.05 1.69 0.89
CA SER A 139 -14.02 2.77 0.79
C SER A 139 -13.48 4.03 1.45
N THR A 140 -14.11 5.16 1.27
CA THR A 140 -13.70 6.40 1.94
C THR A 140 -14.87 7.33 2.21
N ASN A 141 -14.74 8.14 3.24
CA ASN A 141 -15.58 9.33 3.51
C ASN A 141 -14.90 10.63 3.06
N SER A 142 -13.73 10.54 2.44
CA SER A 142 -12.95 11.67 1.92
C SER A 142 -13.38 12.05 0.51
N ASN A 143 -13.13 13.31 0.18
CA ASN A 143 -13.24 13.81 -1.19
C ASN A 143 -11.92 13.66 -2.00
N TYR A 144 -11.00 12.79 -1.57
CA TYR A 144 -9.68 12.64 -2.20
C TYR A 144 -9.76 12.37 -3.72
N ALA A 145 -10.71 11.53 -4.15
CA ALA A 145 -10.87 11.16 -5.56
C ALA A 145 -11.25 12.34 -6.47
N SER A 146 -11.81 13.43 -5.93
CA SER A 146 -12.17 14.62 -6.73
C SER A 146 -10.96 15.23 -7.45
N ASN A 147 -9.75 15.06 -6.91
CA ASN A 147 -8.51 15.54 -7.51
C ASN A 147 -8.21 14.91 -8.88
N PHE A 148 -8.82 13.78 -9.20
CA PHE A 148 -8.62 13.10 -10.49
C PHE A 148 -9.62 13.53 -11.57
N ASN A 149 -10.58 14.40 -11.24
CA ASN A 149 -11.62 14.90 -12.16
C ASN A 149 -12.38 13.79 -12.93
N ILE A 150 -12.59 12.64 -12.28
CA ILE A 150 -13.34 11.53 -12.86
C ILE A 150 -14.84 11.80 -12.68
N ASN A 151 -15.61 11.68 -13.75
CA ASN A 151 -17.06 11.76 -13.68
C ASN A 151 -17.62 10.43 -13.17
N GLY A 152 -17.72 10.27 -11.84
CA GLY A 152 -18.19 9.06 -11.20
C GLY A 152 -17.50 8.77 -9.87
N ILE A 153 -17.73 7.57 -9.33
CA ILE A 153 -17.12 7.08 -8.11
C ILE A 153 -16.13 5.97 -8.48
N ILE A 154 -14.87 6.14 -8.11
CA ILE A 154 -13.83 5.14 -8.33
C ILE A 154 -13.63 4.30 -7.06
N SER A 155 -13.53 3.00 -7.22
CA SER A 155 -13.21 2.06 -6.13
C SER A 155 -11.71 2.04 -5.86
N GLY A 156 -11.32 2.18 -4.59
CA GLY A 156 -9.96 1.86 -4.15
C GLY A 156 -9.79 0.35 -4.05
N SER A 157 -9.06 -0.27 -4.99
CA SER A 157 -8.92 -1.72 -5.05
C SER A 157 -7.47 -2.16 -5.00
N ALA A 158 -7.19 -3.22 -4.23
CA ALA A 158 -5.89 -3.86 -4.18
C ALA A 158 -5.55 -4.56 -5.50
N SER A 159 -4.26 -4.68 -5.78
CA SER A 159 -3.78 -5.41 -6.96
C SER A 159 -3.92 -6.93 -6.77
N TYR A 160 -4.62 -7.59 -7.66
CA TYR A 160 -4.86 -9.04 -7.60
C TYR A 160 -3.56 -9.85 -7.47
N LYS A 161 -2.50 -9.42 -8.17
CA LYS A 161 -1.17 -10.05 -8.07
C LYS A 161 -0.67 -10.10 -6.62
N LEU A 162 -0.84 -9.02 -5.85
CA LEU A 162 -0.40 -8.94 -4.45
C LEU A 162 -1.35 -9.70 -3.52
N ILE A 163 -2.66 -9.65 -3.77
CA ILE A 163 -3.65 -10.44 -3.02
C ILE A 163 -3.32 -11.93 -3.11
N LYS A 164 -3.15 -12.44 -4.32
CA LYS A 164 -2.82 -13.85 -4.54
C LYS A 164 -1.53 -14.25 -3.81
N LYS A 165 -0.50 -13.39 -3.88
CA LYS A 165 0.79 -13.69 -3.26
C LYS A 165 0.70 -13.68 -1.73
N VAL A 166 0.01 -12.71 -1.12
CA VAL A 166 -0.17 -12.69 0.33
C VAL A 166 -0.98 -13.87 0.83
N ASP A 167 -1.99 -14.32 0.08
CA ASP A 167 -2.79 -15.49 0.42
C ASP A 167 -1.93 -16.77 0.48
N GLU A 168 -1.10 -16.99 -0.55
CA GLU A 168 -0.12 -18.08 -0.58
C GLU A 168 0.85 -18.05 0.61
N VAL A 169 1.32 -16.85 1.01
CA VAL A 169 2.20 -16.65 2.16
C VAL A 169 1.47 -16.97 3.47
N VAL A 170 0.23 -16.48 3.63
CA VAL A 170 -0.61 -16.75 4.80
C VAL A 170 -0.84 -18.25 4.99
N GLU A 171 -1.11 -18.99 3.91
CA GLU A 171 -1.24 -20.45 3.94
C GLU A 171 0.06 -21.13 4.38
N LYS A 172 1.21 -20.76 3.79
CA LYS A 172 2.52 -21.32 4.15
C LYS A 172 2.90 -21.05 5.60
N MET A 173 2.48 -19.92 6.15
CA MET A 173 2.74 -19.56 7.55
C MET A 173 1.73 -20.14 8.55
N GLY A 174 0.64 -20.75 8.09
CA GLY A 174 -0.41 -21.30 8.96
C GLY A 174 -1.23 -20.22 9.68
N LEU A 175 -1.40 -19.03 9.07
CA LEU A 175 -2.03 -17.86 9.69
C LEU A 175 -3.50 -17.65 9.27
N GLN A 176 -4.15 -18.62 8.61
CA GLN A 176 -5.50 -18.47 8.04
C GLN A 176 -6.55 -18.09 9.09
N ASN A 177 -6.37 -18.50 10.34
CA ASN A 177 -7.31 -18.16 11.41
C ASN A 177 -7.16 -16.71 11.91
N LYS A 178 -6.01 -16.08 11.68
CA LYS A 178 -5.64 -14.75 12.18
C LYS A 178 -5.69 -13.68 11.12
N VAL A 179 -5.59 -14.05 9.84
CA VAL A 179 -5.64 -13.14 8.70
C VAL A 179 -7.05 -13.12 8.12
N LYS A 180 -7.59 -11.92 7.97
CA LYS A 180 -8.93 -11.67 7.41
C LYS A 180 -8.80 -10.88 6.11
N PHE A 181 -9.56 -11.27 5.11
CA PHE A 181 -9.60 -10.60 3.81
C PHE A 181 -10.93 -9.88 3.64
N GLY A 182 -10.91 -8.57 3.35
CA GLY A 182 -12.14 -7.82 3.14
C GLY A 182 -11.92 -6.34 2.87
N GLN A 183 -13.01 -5.59 2.91
CA GLN A 183 -12.97 -4.15 2.67
C GLN A 183 -12.74 -3.36 3.96
N ILE A 184 -12.07 -2.23 3.81
CA ILE A 184 -11.79 -1.28 4.88
C ILE A 184 -12.33 0.11 4.55
N LEU A 185 -12.36 0.99 5.54
CA LEU A 185 -12.65 2.41 5.37
C LEU A 185 -11.38 3.23 5.58
N SER A 186 -11.01 4.06 4.60
CA SER A 186 -10.01 5.12 4.78
C SER A 186 -10.72 6.43 5.12
N SER A 187 -10.47 6.96 6.32
CA SER A 187 -11.11 8.17 6.86
C SER A 187 -10.13 9.33 6.93
N ASP A 188 -10.61 10.56 6.69
CA ASP A 188 -9.82 11.79 6.89
C ASP A 188 -9.75 12.21 8.36
N THR A 189 -10.61 11.64 9.23
CA THR A 189 -10.71 12.04 10.63
C THR A 189 -10.47 10.85 11.56
N PHE A 190 -9.65 11.07 12.59
CA PHE A 190 -9.44 10.11 13.68
C PHE A 190 -10.41 10.37 14.84
N TYR A 191 -10.61 11.65 15.19
CA TYR A 191 -11.57 12.08 16.20
C TYR A 191 -12.86 12.49 15.51
N THR A 192 -13.94 11.75 15.75
CA THR A 192 -15.26 12.01 15.16
C THR A 192 -16.32 12.14 16.24
N ASP A 193 -17.29 13.03 16.01
CA ASP A 193 -18.49 13.17 16.84
C ASP A 193 -19.56 12.12 16.50
N GLU A 194 -19.46 11.50 15.30
CA GLU A 194 -20.44 10.55 14.77
C GLU A 194 -20.05 9.08 15.01
N LYS A 195 -19.99 8.65 16.26
CA LYS A 195 -19.62 7.27 16.62
C LYS A 195 -20.56 6.20 16.06
N GLU A 196 -21.82 6.53 15.79
CA GLU A 196 -22.79 5.58 15.19
C GLU A 196 -22.48 5.28 13.71
N ASN A 197 -21.63 6.08 13.08
CA ASN A 197 -21.31 5.90 11.67
C ASN A 197 -20.51 4.62 11.43
N ASP A 198 -19.67 4.22 12.37
CA ASP A 198 -18.88 2.98 12.29
C ASP A 198 -19.78 1.73 12.17
N LEU A 199 -20.90 1.70 12.91
CA LEU A 199 -21.87 0.61 12.81
C LEU A 199 -22.58 0.54 11.45
N LYS A 200 -22.79 1.69 10.78
CA LYS A 200 -23.36 1.72 9.43
C LYS A 200 -22.38 1.11 8.42
N TRP A 201 -21.09 1.44 8.54
CA TRP A 201 -20.04 0.84 7.71
C TRP A 201 -19.88 -0.66 7.98
N ALA A 202 -19.93 -1.08 9.24
CA ALA A 202 -19.89 -2.49 9.61
C ALA A 202 -21.04 -3.32 8.99
N LYS A 203 -22.26 -2.75 8.95
CA LYS A 203 -23.42 -3.36 8.29
C LYS A 203 -23.24 -3.55 6.78
N MET A 204 -22.37 -2.75 6.14
CA MET A 204 -21.99 -2.90 4.74
C MET A 204 -20.81 -3.85 4.53
N GLY A 205 -20.34 -4.52 5.59
CA GLY A 205 -19.26 -5.49 5.54
C GLY A 205 -17.86 -4.92 5.71
N VAL A 206 -17.72 -3.61 5.99
CA VAL A 206 -16.43 -2.98 6.28
C VAL A 206 -15.86 -3.52 7.59
N MET A 207 -14.58 -3.93 7.56
CA MET A 207 -13.94 -4.60 8.68
C MET A 207 -13.36 -3.64 9.72
N GLY A 208 -12.86 -2.49 9.27
CA GLY A 208 -12.20 -1.53 10.13
C GLY A 208 -11.91 -0.22 9.43
N VAL A 209 -11.42 0.75 10.22
CA VAL A 209 -11.12 2.12 9.80
C VAL A 209 -9.63 2.39 9.92
N GLU A 210 -9.01 2.88 8.85
CA GLU A 210 -7.65 3.41 8.79
C GLU A 210 -7.66 4.74 7.98
N MET A 211 -6.53 5.30 7.57
CA MET A 211 -6.50 6.66 7.03
C MET A 211 -5.77 6.81 5.68
N GLU A 212 -5.27 5.76 5.02
CA GLU A 212 -4.36 5.92 3.87
C GLU A 212 -4.64 5.00 2.66
N GLY A 213 -5.28 3.86 2.87
CA GLY A 213 -5.39 2.80 1.87
C GLY A 213 -6.04 3.23 0.56
N TYR A 214 -7.08 4.06 0.64
CA TYR A 214 -7.80 4.53 -0.54
C TYR A 214 -6.90 5.33 -1.48
N SER A 215 -6.14 6.30 -0.95
CA SER A 215 -5.24 7.13 -1.76
C SER A 215 -4.09 6.31 -2.38
N LEU A 216 -3.56 5.34 -1.65
CA LEU A 216 -2.54 4.43 -2.17
C LEU A 216 -3.06 3.61 -3.36
N TYR A 217 -4.26 3.05 -3.24
CA TYR A 217 -4.86 2.26 -4.32
C TYR A 217 -5.13 3.09 -5.58
N LEU A 218 -5.61 4.35 -5.42
CA LEU A 218 -5.83 5.22 -6.56
C LEU A 218 -4.52 5.61 -7.26
N ASN A 219 -3.48 5.93 -6.50
CA ASN A 219 -2.18 6.26 -7.07
C ASN A 219 -1.55 5.06 -7.81
N ALA A 220 -1.66 3.85 -7.26
CA ALA A 220 -1.20 2.65 -7.91
C ALA A 220 -1.95 2.38 -9.22
N ALA A 221 -3.27 2.48 -9.20
CA ALA A 221 -4.10 2.30 -10.38
C ALA A 221 -3.74 3.30 -11.49
N ARG A 222 -3.59 4.59 -11.12
CA ARG A 222 -3.19 5.65 -12.06
C ARG A 222 -1.81 5.42 -12.66
N ALA A 223 -0.86 4.95 -11.85
CA ALA A 223 0.52 4.69 -12.30
C ALA A 223 0.68 3.34 -13.04
N GLY A 224 -0.36 2.50 -13.14
CA GLY A 224 -0.26 1.14 -13.67
C GLY A 224 0.66 0.24 -12.81
N LYS A 225 0.72 0.50 -11.50
CA LYS A 225 1.57 -0.18 -10.51
C LYS A 225 0.72 -0.98 -9.53
N ASN A 226 1.36 -1.68 -8.60
CA ASN A 226 0.68 -2.55 -7.67
C ASN A 226 0.68 -1.98 -6.24
N ALA A 227 -0.45 -2.12 -5.56
CA ALA A 227 -0.58 -1.78 -4.15
C ALA A 227 -1.40 -2.81 -3.38
N LEU A 228 -1.04 -2.97 -2.10
CA LEU A 228 -1.75 -3.75 -1.11
C LEU A 228 -1.68 -3.06 0.24
N VAL A 229 -2.74 -3.15 1.02
CA VAL A 229 -2.79 -2.69 2.41
C VAL A 229 -2.92 -3.90 3.33
N LEU A 230 -1.95 -4.04 4.22
CA LEU A 230 -1.97 -4.94 5.37
C LEU A 230 -2.06 -4.11 6.63
N THR A 231 -2.95 -4.48 7.53
CA THR A 231 -3.10 -3.77 8.81
C THR A 231 -3.23 -4.76 9.96
N THR A 232 -2.64 -4.43 11.11
CA THR A 232 -2.90 -5.14 12.36
C THR A 232 -3.95 -4.38 13.14
N VAL A 233 -4.92 -5.10 13.70
CA VAL A 233 -5.96 -4.52 14.54
C VAL A 233 -5.34 -4.06 15.86
N SER A 234 -5.27 -2.75 16.03
CA SER A 234 -4.75 -2.08 17.24
C SER A 234 -5.84 -1.66 18.21
N ASP A 235 -7.05 -1.50 17.68
CA ASP A 235 -8.22 -1.01 18.41
C ASP A 235 -9.45 -1.79 18.00
N HIS A 236 -10.36 -2.02 18.93
CA HIS A 236 -11.70 -2.50 18.64
C HIS A 236 -12.72 -1.43 19.05
N LEU A 237 -13.21 -0.67 18.07
CA LEU A 237 -13.98 0.56 18.33
C LEU A 237 -15.34 0.27 19.00
N ILE A 238 -15.96 -0.88 18.69
CA ILE A 238 -17.25 -1.29 19.28
C ILE A 238 -17.04 -1.80 20.71
N ARG A 239 -16.06 -2.70 20.94
CA ARG A 239 -15.76 -3.27 22.25
C ARG A 239 -14.95 -2.34 23.15
N LYS A 240 -14.43 -1.22 22.59
CA LYS A 240 -13.58 -0.25 23.30
C LYS A 240 -12.33 -0.87 23.91
N GLU A 241 -11.69 -1.77 23.17
CA GLU A 241 -10.42 -2.40 23.51
C GLU A 241 -9.30 -1.73 22.72
N TYR A 242 -8.14 -1.49 23.34
CA TYR A 242 -7.07 -0.72 22.73
C TYR A 242 -5.70 -1.30 23.11
N LEU A 243 -4.78 -1.38 22.14
CA LEU A 243 -3.37 -1.60 22.41
C LEU A 243 -2.72 -0.30 22.89
N THR A 244 -1.72 -0.40 23.76
CA THR A 244 -0.91 0.73 24.20
C THR A 244 -0.11 1.36 23.06
N GLY A 245 0.39 2.59 23.23
CA GLY A 245 1.24 3.25 22.22
C GLY A 245 2.51 2.45 21.91
N GLU A 246 3.11 1.82 22.91
CA GLU A 246 4.28 0.96 22.75
C GLU A 246 3.95 -0.32 21.97
N GLU A 247 2.87 -0.99 22.31
CA GLU A 247 2.39 -2.16 21.56
C GLU A 247 2.11 -1.83 20.10
N ARG A 248 1.49 -0.68 19.81
CA ARG A 248 1.25 -0.24 18.43
C ARG A 248 2.54 -0.01 17.65
N GLN A 249 3.62 0.36 18.33
CA GLN A 249 4.90 0.64 17.68
C GLN A 249 5.69 -0.64 17.37
N TYR A 250 5.67 -1.63 18.26
CA TYR A 250 6.60 -2.76 18.24
C TYR A 250 5.97 -4.16 18.14
N SER A 251 4.64 -4.31 18.29
CA SER A 251 4.01 -5.64 18.37
C SER A 251 3.39 -6.15 17.06
N PHE A 252 3.73 -5.55 15.90
CA PHE A 252 3.15 -5.93 14.62
C PHE A 252 4.10 -6.78 13.75
N ASP A 253 5.04 -7.46 14.39
CA ASP A 253 6.06 -8.27 13.70
C ASP A 253 5.48 -9.31 12.76
N GLU A 254 4.37 -9.95 13.16
CA GLU A 254 3.75 -10.99 12.34
C GLU A 254 3.23 -10.43 10.99
N MET A 255 2.57 -9.27 11.00
CA MET A 255 2.19 -8.55 9.78
C MET A 255 3.42 -8.15 8.97
N VAL A 256 4.48 -7.67 9.63
CA VAL A 256 5.73 -7.28 8.96
C VAL A 256 6.36 -8.49 8.26
N ILE A 257 6.40 -9.65 8.93
CA ILE A 257 6.92 -10.88 8.34
C ILE A 257 6.06 -11.31 7.14
N VAL A 258 4.73 -11.30 7.25
CA VAL A 258 3.83 -11.58 6.11
C VAL A 258 4.14 -10.65 4.92
N ALA A 259 4.34 -9.35 5.16
CA ALA A 259 4.67 -8.39 4.12
C ALA A 259 6.05 -8.64 3.49
N LEU A 260 7.06 -8.98 4.31
CA LEU A 260 8.42 -9.27 3.83
C LEU A 260 8.48 -10.59 3.04
N GLU A 261 7.81 -11.64 3.51
CA GLU A 261 7.68 -12.90 2.77
C GLU A 261 6.98 -12.68 1.43
N THR A 262 5.90 -11.88 1.44
CA THR A 262 5.21 -11.50 0.19
C THR A 262 6.16 -10.76 -0.76
N ALA A 263 6.93 -9.78 -0.25
CA ALA A 263 7.89 -9.02 -1.04
C ALA A 263 9.01 -9.91 -1.62
N ALA A 264 9.48 -10.88 -0.85
CA ALA A 264 10.52 -11.83 -1.28
C ALA A 264 10.06 -12.75 -2.41
N GLU A 265 8.78 -13.07 -2.47
CA GLU A 265 8.21 -13.96 -3.51
C GLU A 265 7.71 -13.22 -4.77
N LEU A 266 7.81 -11.89 -4.81
CA LEU A 266 7.41 -11.09 -5.98
C LEU A 266 8.52 -10.91 -7.02
N ASN A 267 9.75 -11.23 -6.68
CA ASN A 267 10.96 -11.05 -7.51
C ASN A 267 11.42 -12.34 -8.17
#